data_d205efac52bc16606bc1898d3f584d33
#
_entry.id   d205efac52bc16606bc1898d3f584d33
#
_cell.length_a   1.000
_cell.length_b   1.000
_cell.length_c   1.000
_cell.angle_alpha   90.00
_cell.angle_beta   90.00
_cell.angle_gamma   90.00
#
_symmetry.space_group_name_H-M   'P 1'
#
loop_
_entity.id
_entity.type
_entity.pdbx_description
1 polymer ?
#
loop_
_entity_poly.entity_id
_entity_poly.type
_entity_poly.pdbx_seq_one_letter_code
_entity_poly.pdbx_strand_id
1 'polypeptide(L)'
;VITFGLISMVFLLTFLFQNMFFEEFYLSKKTESLMLDVKRIKTLYSYQNFNTNNLSNTLLNYEEKNNSRIAIFSLDGTIEYLSYFDKSNIEDMKLLTDFCSELLSDTDLIEEVLSTNKIQSTIFTNKHSSYKKIGIVSSMSLQSENDSILISVSSVQPIKEASSVIRSFYFYLFIGFLILAIFLSRIYSKLISKPLINLNNVAKRMSTLDFDAKCEVNSDDEIGNLASTLNFLSSNLESSLQTLQEKNN
;
A
#
# COMPACT_ATOMS: atom_id res chain seq x y z
N VAL A 1 -7.61 26.00 10.25
CA VAL A 1 -8.15 25.72 8.91
C VAL A 1 -7.07 25.15 7.99
N ILE A 2 -5.92 25.81 7.85
CA ILE A 2 -4.83 25.39 6.96
C ILE A 2 -4.27 24.02 7.34
N THR A 3 -3.97 23.78 8.61
CA THR A 3 -3.48 22.48 9.12
C THR A 3 -4.46 21.35 8.88
N PHE A 4 -5.76 21.59 9.09
CA PHE A 4 -6.81 20.64 8.79
C PHE A 4 -6.86 20.31 7.28
N GLY A 5 -6.77 21.33 6.43
CA GLY A 5 -6.74 21.15 4.98
C GLY A 5 -5.55 20.32 4.52
N LEU A 6 -4.35 20.57 5.05
CA LEU A 6 -3.14 19.80 4.73
C LEU A 6 -3.26 18.33 5.12
N ILE A 7 -3.71 18.05 6.34
CA ILE A 7 -3.84 16.66 6.81
C ILE A 7 -4.94 15.93 6.03
N SER A 8 -6.07 16.59 5.74
CA SER A 8 -7.13 16.02 4.90
C SER A 8 -6.64 15.74 3.48
N MET A 9 -5.81 16.61 2.92
CA MET A 9 -5.21 16.42 1.60
C MET A 9 -4.25 15.22 1.57
N VAL A 10 -3.40 15.04 2.58
CA VAL A 10 -2.50 13.88 2.68
C VAL A 10 -3.31 12.59 2.75
N PHE A 11 -4.38 12.57 3.55
CA PHE A 11 -5.24 11.40 3.66
C PHE A 11 -5.95 11.06 2.34
N LEU A 12 -6.44 12.08 1.63
CA LEU A 12 -7.07 11.91 0.33
C LEU A 12 -6.07 11.41 -0.72
N LEU A 13 -4.85 11.92 -0.72
CA LEU A 13 -3.78 11.45 -1.60
C LEU A 13 -3.42 9.99 -1.33
N THR A 14 -3.28 9.58 -0.07
CA THR A 14 -3.01 8.19 0.28
C THR A 14 -4.14 7.26 -0.13
N PHE A 15 -5.39 7.67 0.04
CA PHE A 15 -6.56 6.91 -0.41
C PHE A 15 -6.60 6.75 -1.94
N LEU A 16 -6.34 7.83 -2.70
CA LEU A 16 -6.29 7.79 -4.16
C LEU A 16 -5.13 6.90 -4.64
N PHE A 17 -3.95 7.08 -4.06
CA PHE A 17 -2.78 6.27 -4.40
C PHE A 17 -3.06 4.79 -4.19
N GLN A 18 -3.64 4.43 -3.07
CA GLN A 18 -3.97 3.04 -2.78
C GLN A 18 -5.01 2.46 -3.76
N ASN A 19 -6.07 3.20 -4.09
CA ASN A 19 -7.08 2.71 -5.03
C ASN A 19 -6.54 2.54 -6.45
N MET A 20 -5.58 3.37 -6.88
CA MET A 20 -5.05 3.33 -8.25
C MET A 20 -3.92 2.30 -8.40
N PHE A 21 -3.04 2.20 -7.40
CA PHE A 21 -1.78 1.46 -7.57
C PHE A 21 -1.73 0.12 -6.84
N PHE A 22 -2.60 -0.13 -5.86
CA PHE A 22 -2.49 -1.32 -5.03
C PHE A 22 -2.64 -2.62 -5.83
N GLU A 23 -3.63 -2.71 -6.72
CA GLU A 23 -3.88 -3.92 -7.51
C GLU A 23 -2.70 -4.24 -8.44
N GLU A 24 -2.22 -3.24 -9.19
CA GLU A 24 -1.11 -3.44 -10.13
C GLU A 24 0.21 -3.74 -9.41
N PHE A 25 0.48 -3.02 -8.32
CA PHE A 25 1.66 -3.27 -7.50
C PHE A 25 1.66 -4.69 -6.91
N TYR A 26 0.52 -5.12 -6.40
CA TYR A 26 0.40 -6.46 -5.85
C TYR A 26 0.54 -7.54 -6.93
N LEU A 27 -0.11 -7.36 -8.10
CA LEU A 27 0.03 -8.26 -9.23
C LEU A 27 1.49 -8.41 -9.65
N SER A 28 2.20 -7.30 -9.80
CA SER A 28 3.62 -7.29 -10.15
C SER A 28 4.46 -8.05 -9.11
N LYS A 29 4.25 -7.78 -7.83
CA LYS A 29 4.98 -8.46 -6.73
C LYS A 29 4.64 -9.94 -6.63
N LYS A 30 3.38 -10.30 -6.81
CA LYS A 30 2.96 -11.72 -6.80
C LYS A 30 3.55 -12.47 -7.99
N THR A 31 3.52 -11.89 -9.19
CA THR A 31 4.12 -12.47 -10.39
C THR A 31 5.63 -12.69 -10.21
N GLU A 32 6.35 -11.67 -9.71
CA GLU A 32 7.78 -11.78 -9.40
C GLU A 32 8.07 -12.91 -8.41
N SER A 33 7.29 -13.00 -7.33
CA SER A 33 7.43 -14.07 -6.34
C SER A 33 7.19 -15.46 -6.93
N LEU A 34 6.15 -15.62 -7.73
CA LEU A 34 5.82 -16.89 -8.40
C LEU A 34 6.95 -17.30 -9.38
N MET A 35 7.46 -16.36 -10.17
CA MET A 35 8.58 -16.63 -11.09
C MET A 35 9.86 -17.05 -10.35
N LEU A 36 10.15 -16.43 -9.20
CA LEU A 36 11.30 -16.79 -8.36
C LEU A 36 11.15 -18.19 -7.76
N ASP A 37 9.96 -18.54 -7.30
CA ASP A 37 9.68 -19.87 -6.75
C ASP A 37 9.75 -20.94 -7.85
N VAL A 38 9.20 -20.69 -9.05
CA VAL A 38 9.33 -21.59 -10.22
C VAL A 38 10.79 -21.73 -10.65
N LYS A 39 11.55 -20.63 -10.66
CA LYS A 39 12.99 -20.68 -10.95
C LYS A 39 13.75 -21.56 -9.96
N ARG A 40 13.39 -21.49 -8.67
CA ARG A 40 13.98 -22.35 -7.63
C ARG A 40 13.64 -23.81 -7.87
N ILE A 41 12.38 -24.12 -8.18
CA ILE A 41 11.94 -25.47 -8.55
C ILE A 41 12.78 -25.96 -9.74
N LYS A 42 12.83 -25.20 -10.84
CA LYS A 42 13.60 -25.54 -12.03
C LYS A 42 15.07 -25.84 -11.71
N THR A 43 15.71 -24.99 -10.88
CA THR A 43 17.11 -25.18 -10.49
C THR A 43 17.34 -26.43 -9.65
N LEU A 44 16.45 -26.72 -8.69
CA LEU A 44 16.54 -27.90 -7.85
C LEU A 44 16.44 -29.19 -8.68
N TYR A 45 15.65 -29.18 -9.74
CA TYR A 45 15.38 -30.35 -10.58
C TYR A 45 16.40 -30.53 -11.72
N SER A 46 17.14 -29.51 -12.07
CA SER A 46 18.27 -29.60 -13.01
C SER A 46 19.50 -30.30 -12.42
N TYR A 47 19.60 -30.43 -11.08
CA TYR A 47 20.70 -31.09 -10.39
C TYR A 47 20.39 -32.58 -10.15
N GLN A 48 21.29 -33.43 -10.64
CA GLN A 48 21.32 -34.88 -10.70
C GLN A 48 21.10 -35.59 -9.37
N ASN A 49 19.97 -35.77 -8.84
CA ASN A 49 19.60 -36.83 -7.88
C ASN A 49 18.12 -36.70 -7.50
N PHE A 50 17.31 -36.90 -8.49
CA PHE A 50 15.90 -36.68 -8.39
C PHE A 50 15.20 -37.88 -7.73
N ASN A 51 14.58 -37.64 -6.59
CA ASN A 51 13.64 -38.60 -6.00
C ASN A 51 12.22 -38.03 -6.26
N THR A 52 11.40 -38.77 -6.99
CA THR A 52 10.01 -38.38 -7.35
C THR A 52 9.17 -37.98 -6.16
N ASN A 53 9.39 -38.57 -4.97
CA ASN A 53 8.69 -38.19 -3.73
C ASN A 53 9.08 -36.77 -3.26
N ASN A 54 10.31 -36.34 -3.47
CA ASN A 54 10.75 -34.97 -3.11
C ASN A 54 10.16 -33.93 -4.07
N LEU A 55 9.96 -34.24 -5.34
CA LEU A 55 9.27 -33.38 -6.29
C LEU A 55 7.84 -33.10 -5.82
N SER A 56 7.08 -34.13 -5.66
CA SER A 56 5.68 -34.02 -5.27
C SER A 56 5.51 -33.15 -4.04
N ASN A 57 6.31 -33.37 -2.99
CA ASN A 57 6.27 -32.56 -1.78
C ASN A 57 6.65 -31.09 -2.02
N THR A 58 7.65 -30.82 -2.89
CA THR A 58 8.06 -29.46 -3.20
C THR A 58 6.99 -28.73 -4.01
N LEU A 59 6.36 -29.41 -4.96
CA LEU A 59 5.26 -28.85 -5.74
C LEU A 59 4.02 -28.60 -4.87
N LEU A 60 3.66 -29.51 -3.98
CA LEU A 60 2.58 -29.32 -3.02
C LEU A 60 2.84 -28.09 -2.11
N ASN A 61 4.03 -27.98 -1.55
CA ASN A 61 4.40 -26.81 -0.74
C ASN A 61 4.33 -25.49 -1.52
N TYR A 62 4.71 -25.52 -2.80
CA TYR A 62 4.58 -24.34 -3.68
C TYR A 62 3.11 -23.99 -3.91
N GLU A 63 2.27 -24.96 -4.17
CA GLU A 63 0.84 -24.79 -4.41
C GLU A 63 0.13 -24.18 -3.19
N GLU A 64 0.39 -24.74 -2.01
CA GLU A 64 -0.17 -24.24 -0.75
C GLU A 64 0.32 -22.81 -0.43
N LYS A 65 1.63 -22.59 -0.50
CA LYS A 65 2.24 -21.27 -0.24
C LYS A 65 1.68 -20.18 -1.16
N ASN A 66 1.50 -20.52 -2.42
CA ASN A 66 1.18 -19.53 -3.45
C ASN A 66 -0.31 -19.47 -3.82
N ASN A 67 -1.12 -20.35 -3.25
CA ASN A 67 -2.50 -20.56 -3.68
C ASN A 67 -2.57 -20.72 -5.21
N SER A 68 -1.79 -21.63 -5.72
CA SER A 68 -1.60 -21.89 -7.14
C SER A 68 -1.85 -23.36 -7.47
N ARG A 69 -2.02 -23.65 -8.76
CA ARG A 69 -2.11 -25.02 -9.27
C ARG A 69 -1.01 -25.23 -10.30
N ILE A 70 -0.45 -26.43 -10.31
CA ILE A 70 0.65 -26.78 -11.20
C ILE A 70 0.27 -28.00 -12.04
N ALA A 71 0.74 -27.97 -13.28
CA ALA A 71 0.83 -29.16 -14.12
C ALA A 71 2.20 -29.20 -14.81
N ILE A 72 2.72 -30.40 -15.01
CA ILE A 72 3.94 -30.65 -15.80
C ILE A 72 3.57 -31.63 -16.90
N PHE A 73 3.80 -31.20 -18.12
CA PHE A 73 3.54 -31.97 -19.33
C PHE A 73 4.87 -32.22 -20.07
N SER A 74 5.09 -33.45 -20.49
CA SER A 74 6.13 -33.75 -21.48
C SER A 74 5.69 -33.28 -22.86
N LEU A 75 6.65 -33.01 -23.76
CA LEU A 75 6.34 -32.59 -25.14
C LEU A 75 5.63 -33.68 -25.96
N ASP A 76 5.69 -34.92 -25.54
CA ASP A 76 4.91 -36.03 -26.13
C ASP A 76 3.42 -36.02 -25.71
N GLY A 77 3.01 -35.08 -24.83
CA GLY A 77 1.66 -34.92 -24.33
C GLY A 77 1.36 -35.78 -23.07
N THR A 78 2.35 -36.48 -22.51
CA THR A 78 2.17 -37.18 -21.25
C THR A 78 2.16 -36.25 -20.06
N ILE A 79 1.27 -36.50 -19.08
CA ILE A 79 1.19 -35.73 -17.85
C ILE A 79 2.14 -36.35 -16.83
N GLU A 80 3.19 -35.61 -16.47
CA GLU A 80 4.18 -36.04 -15.49
C GLU A 80 3.75 -35.68 -14.06
N TYR A 81 3.11 -34.53 -13.89
CA TYR A 81 2.54 -34.07 -12.63
C TYR A 81 1.27 -33.28 -12.88
N LEU A 82 0.29 -33.52 -12.05
CA LEU A 82 -0.94 -32.73 -12.01
C LEU A 82 -1.31 -32.48 -10.56
N SER A 83 -1.61 -31.21 -10.22
CA SER A 83 -2.14 -30.85 -8.92
C SER A 83 -3.27 -31.77 -8.51
N TYR A 84 -3.23 -32.24 -7.26
CA TYR A 84 -4.35 -32.99 -6.71
C TYR A 84 -5.57 -32.10 -6.56
N PHE A 85 -6.62 -32.43 -7.28
CA PHE A 85 -7.90 -31.73 -7.14
C PHE A 85 -8.77 -32.51 -6.16
N ASP A 86 -9.20 -31.84 -5.09
CA ASP A 86 -10.36 -32.33 -4.37
C ASP A 86 -11.56 -32.21 -5.31
N LYS A 87 -12.24 -33.33 -5.55
CA LYS A 87 -13.41 -33.40 -6.45
C LYS A 87 -14.53 -32.41 -6.08
N SER A 88 -14.49 -31.86 -4.87
CA SER A 88 -15.40 -30.82 -4.40
C SER A 88 -15.04 -29.41 -4.91
N ASN A 89 -13.82 -29.16 -5.41
CA ASN A 89 -13.38 -27.85 -5.83
C ASN A 89 -13.27 -27.72 -7.36
N ILE A 90 -14.44 -27.58 -7.99
CA ILE A 90 -14.58 -27.41 -9.45
C ILE A 90 -13.87 -26.14 -9.94
N GLU A 91 -13.72 -25.10 -9.10
CA GLU A 91 -13.07 -23.85 -9.48
C GLU A 91 -11.57 -24.03 -9.73
N ASP A 92 -10.89 -24.82 -8.90
CA ASP A 92 -9.46 -25.12 -9.07
C ASP A 92 -9.17 -25.90 -10.36
N MET A 93 -10.05 -26.83 -10.69
CA MET A 93 -9.93 -27.61 -11.93
C MET A 93 -10.12 -26.71 -13.16
N LYS A 94 -11.12 -25.84 -13.13
CA LYS A 94 -11.34 -24.86 -14.19
C LYS A 94 -10.17 -23.89 -14.35
N LEU A 95 -9.52 -23.52 -13.25
CA LEU A 95 -8.40 -22.59 -13.26
C LEU A 95 -7.26 -23.10 -14.15
N LEU A 96 -6.90 -24.37 -14.01
CA LEU A 96 -5.83 -24.97 -14.77
C LEU A 96 -6.25 -25.27 -16.22
N THR A 97 -7.46 -25.82 -16.42
CA THR A 97 -7.98 -26.17 -17.76
C THR A 97 -8.19 -24.93 -18.62
N ASP A 98 -8.68 -23.84 -18.06
CA ASP A 98 -8.85 -22.58 -18.77
C ASP A 98 -7.50 -22.03 -19.25
N PHE A 99 -6.48 -22.07 -18.38
CA PHE A 99 -5.15 -21.61 -18.76
C PHE A 99 -4.48 -22.52 -19.78
N CYS A 100 -4.60 -23.83 -19.62
CA CYS A 100 -4.06 -24.77 -20.61
C CYS A 100 -4.72 -24.56 -21.99
N SER A 101 -6.03 -24.28 -22.04
CA SER A 101 -6.72 -23.99 -23.30
C SER A 101 -6.27 -22.68 -23.93
N GLU A 102 -5.99 -21.66 -23.13
CA GLU A 102 -5.45 -20.39 -23.60
C GLU A 102 -4.00 -20.52 -24.09
N LEU A 103 -3.19 -21.25 -23.34
CA LEU A 103 -1.79 -21.54 -23.69
C LEU A 103 -1.69 -22.35 -25.00
N LEU A 104 -2.56 -23.33 -25.20
CA LEU A 104 -2.59 -24.13 -26.43
C LEU A 104 -2.99 -23.30 -27.66
N SER A 105 -3.70 -22.19 -27.45
CA SER A 105 -4.04 -21.24 -28.54
C SER A 105 -2.91 -20.23 -28.83
N ASP A 106 -1.94 -20.08 -27.91
CA ASP A 106 -0.79 -19.20 -28.04
C ASP A 106 0.50 -20.03 -28.24
N THR A 107 0.65 -20.56 -29.44
CA THR A 107 1.82 -21.39 -29.81
C THR A 107 3.13 -20.61 -29.74
N ASP A 108 3.09 -19.29 -29.99
CA ASP A 108 4.27 -18.42 -29.98
C ASP A 108 4.91 -18.36 -28.58
N LEU A 109 4.09 -18.32 -27.53
CA LEU A 109 4.56 -18.31 -26.15
C LEU A 109 5.24 -19.62 -25.76
N ILE A 110 4.71 -20.76 -26.19
CA ILE A 110 5.31 -22.08 -25.96
C ILE A 110 6.66 -22.17 -26.68
N GLU A 111 6.72 -21.77 -27.94
CA GLU A 111 7.95 -21.80 -28.74
C GLU A 111 9.01 -20.85 -28.16
N GLU A 112 8.62 -19.67 -27.68
CA GLU A 112 9.52 -18.75 -26.98
C GLU A 112 10.09 -19.36 -25.69
N VAL A 113 9.25 -19.98 -24.86
CA VAL A 113 9.68 -20.63 -23.60
C VAL A 113 10.66 -21.78 -23.87
N LEU A 114 10.40 -22.58 -24.88
CA LEU A 114 11.27 -23.71 -25.25
C LEU A 114 12.60 -23.24 -25.83
N SER A 115 12.56 -22.27 -26.75
CA SER A 115 13.77 -21.77 -27.44
C SER A 115 14.67 -20.92 -26.54
N THR A 116 14.09 -20.09 -25.68
CA THR A 116 14.87 -19.19 -24.80
C THR A 116 15.20 -19.79 -23.44
N ASN A 117 14.55 -20.88 -23.07
CA ASN A 117 14.64 -21.52 -21.73
C ASN A 117 14.34 -20.53 -20.57
N LYS A 118 13.57 -19.46 -20.86
CA LYS A 118 13.17 -18.43 -19.89
C LYS A 118 11.80 -18.76 -19.32
N ILE A 119 11.59 -18.29 -18.09
CA ILE A 119 10.28 -18.35 -17.43
C ILE A 119 9.46 -17.18 -17.96
N GLN A 120 8.28 -17.47 -18.50
CA GLN A 120 7.33 -16.47 -18.97
C GLN A 120 6.14 -16.38 -18.03
N SER A 121 5.60 -15.17 -17.89
CA SER A 121 4.39 -14.93 -17.12
C SER A 121 3.35 -14.21 -17.97
N THR A 122 2.11 -14.62 -17.87
CA THR A 122 1.00 -13.96 -18.52
C THR A 122 -0.12 -13.69 -17.51
N ILE A 123 -0.83 -12.58 -17.69
CA ILE A 123 -2.01 -12.25 -16.89
C ILE A 123 -3.21 -12.38 -17.82
N PHE A 124 -4.11 -13.27 -17.47
CA PHE A 124 -5.30 -13.56 -18.27
C PHE A 124 -6.59 -13.42 -17.46
N THR A 125 -7.68 -13.19 -18.17
CA THR A 125 -9.01 -13.09 -17.58
C THR A 125 -9.94 -14.00 -18.37
N ASN A 126 -10.50 -14.99 -17.72
CA ASN A 126 -11.43 -15.89 -18.38
C ASN A 126 -12.77 -15.18 -18.69
N LYS A 127 -13.41 -15.55 -19.79
CA LYS A 127 -14.75 -15.06 -20.19
C LYS A 127 -15.84 -15.31 -19.15
N HIS A 128 -15.66 -16.31 -18.27
CA HIS A 128 -16.62 -16.72 -17.24
C HIS A 128 -16.26 -16.25 -15.83
N SER A 129 -15.10 -15.57 -15.65
CA SER A 129 -14.60 -15.11 -14.37
C SER A 129 -14.13 -13.67 -14.48
N SER A 130 -14.70 -12.79 -13.68
CA SER A 130 -14.27 -11.36 -13.62
C SER A 130 -12.91 -11.16 -12.96
N TYR A 131 -12.20 -12.23 -12.59
CA TYR A 131 -10.95 -12.16 -11.85
C TYR A 131 -9.76 -12.41 -12.77
N LYS A 132 -8.74 -11.57 -12.63
CA LYS A 132 -7.43 -11.79 -13.25
C LYS A 132 -6.79 -13.04 -12.66
N LYS A 133 -6.05 -13.76 -13.49
CA LYS A 133 -5.27 -14.94 -13.11
C LYS A 133 -3.84 -14.73 -13.59
N ILE A 134 -2.87 -15.24 -12.84
CA ILE A 134 -1.46 -15.21 -13.22
C ILE A 134 -1.08 -16.60 -13.66
N GLY A 135 -0.70 -16.72 -14.93
CA GLY A 135 -0.12 -17.94 -15.49
C GLY A 135 1.40 -17.80 -15.60
N ILE A 136 2.11 -18.86 -15.24
CA ILE A 136 3.56 -18.95 -15.43
C ILE A 136 3.85 -20.22 -16.20
N VAL A 137 4.71 -20.08 -17.21
CA VAL A 137 5.15 -21.18 -18.07
C VAL A 137 6.67 -21.23 -18.02
N SER A 138 7.22 -22.42 -17.85
CA SER A 138 8.67 -22.67 -17.86
C SER A 138 8.98 -24.02 -18.50
N SER A 139 10.01 -24.07 -19.30
CA SER A 139 10.62 -25.34 -19.70
C SER A 139 11.27 -26.00 -18.49
N MET A 140 11.14 -27.32 -18.38
CA MET A 140 11.81 -28.17 -17.39
C MET A 140 12.43 -29.37 -18.10
N SER A 141 13.64 -29.75 -17.69
CA SER A 141 14.29 -30.98 -18.11
C SER A 141 14.27 -31.96 -16.94
N LEU A 142 13.43 -32.96 -16.99
CA LEU A 142 13.32 -34.03 -16.00
C LEU A 142 14.03 -35.27 -16.55
N GLN A 143 15.28 -35.47 -16.14
CA GLN A 143 16.10 -36.70 -16.23
C GLN A 143 16.18 -37.51 -17.55
N SER A 144 15.46 -37.22 -18.57
CA SER A 144 15.56 -37.86 -19.88
C SER A 144 15.48 -36.84 -20.99
N GLU A 145 15.92 -37.21 -22.18
CA GLU A 145 16.04 -36.38 -23.39
C GLU A 145 14.75 -35.62 -23.82
N ASN A 146 13.68 -35.74 -23.05
CA ASN A 146 12.40 -35.07 -23.31
C ASN A 146 12.29 -33.80 -22.45
N ASP A 147 12.23 -32.66 -23.11
CA ASP A 147 11.88 -31.39 -22.48
C ASP A 147 10.41 -31.45 -21.99
N SER A 148 10.18 -30.98 -20.78
CA SER A 148 8.86 -30.87 -20.18
C SER A 148 8.51 -29.42 -19.97
N ILE A 149 7.21 -29.09 -19.93
CA ILE A 149 6.69 -27.76 -19.68
C ILE A 149 5.99 -27.76 -18.32
N LEU A 150 6.47 -26.89 -17.43
CA LEU A 150 5.78 -26.59 -16.17
C LEU A 150 4.84 -25.43 -16.40
N ILE A 151 3.59 -25.63 -16.05
CA ILE A 151 2.53 -24.62 -16.04
C ILE A 151 2.09 -24.40 -14.61
N SER A 152 2.09 -23.15 -14.15
CA SER A 152 1.55 -22.77 -12.86
C SER A 152 0.52 -21.67 -13.01
N VAL A 153 -0.63 -21.82 -12.37
CA VAL A 153 -1.71 -20.84 -12.39
C VAL A 153 -2.10 -20.44 -10.98
N SER A 154 -2.13 -19.14 -10.72
CA SER A 154 -2.56 -18.57 -9.43
C SER A 154 -3.76 -17.65 -9.62
N SER A 155 -4.78 -17.80 -8.77
CA SER A 155 -5.94 -16.91 -8.75
C SER A 155 -5.61 -15.61 -8.02
N VAL A 156 -6.07 -14.48 -8.57
CA VAL A 156 -5.96 -13.14 -7.96
C VAL A 156 -7.21 -12.79 -7.15
N GLN A 157 -8.18 -13.69 -7.08
CA GLN A 157 -9.43 -13.46 -6.33
C GLN A 157 -9.20 -13.05 -4.86
N PRO A 158 -8.31 -13.71 -4.08
CA PRO A 158 -8.07 -13.32 -2.70
C PRO A 158 -7.59 -11.88 -2.54
N ILE A 159 -6.96 -11.34 -3.57
CA ILE A 159 -6.45 -9.95 -3.60
C ILE A 159 -7.59 -8.96 -3.73
N LYS A 160 -8.57 -9.24 -4.59
CA LYS A 160 -9.75 -8.38 -4.74
C LYS A 160 -10.60 -8.38 -3.48
N GLU A 161 -10.73 -9.51 -2.82
CA GLU A 161 -11.42 -9.61 -1.52
C GLU A 161 -10.70 -8.81 -0.45
N ALA A 162 -9.39 -8.98 -0.30
CA ALA A 162 -8.56 -8.19 0.62
C ALA A 162 -8.62 -6.69 0.29
N SER A 163 -8.53 -6.31 -0.98
CA SER A 163 -8.64 -4.92 -1.43
C SER A 163 -10.01 -4.31 -1.10
N SER A 164 -11.09 -5.09 -1.24
CA SER A 164 -12.45 -4.66 -0.88
C SER A 164 -12.58 -4.42 0.62
N VAL A 165 -12.06 -5.32 1.45
CA VAL A 165 -12.04 -5.16 2.92
C VAL A 165 -11.21 -3.94 3.33
N ILE A 166 -10.02 -3.77 2.75
CA ILE A 166 -9.16 -2.61 3.01
C ILE A 166 -9.88 -1.32 2.61
N ARG A 167 -10.55 -1.27 1.45
CA ARG A 167 -11.32 -0.10 1.00
C ARG A 167 -12.43 0.27 1.98
N SER A 168 -13.16 -0.71 2.48
CA SER A 168 -14.19 -0.49 3.50
C SER A 168 -13.59 0.04 4.80
N PHE A 169 -12.45 -0.51 5.22
CA PHE A 169 -11.73 -0.06 6.41
C PHE A 169 -11.24 1.40 6.29
N TYR A 170 -10.78 1.83 5.12
CA TYR A 170 -10.40 3.22 4.88
C TYR A 170 -11.55 4.20 5.05
N PHE A 171 -12.77 3.80 4.73
CA PHE A 171 -13.95 4.64 4.97
C PHE A 171 -14.16 4.92 6.46
N TYR A 172 -14.05 3.91 7.31
CA TYR A 172 -14.14 4.09 8.76
C TYR A 172 -12.97 4.90 9.33
N LEU A 173 -11.77 4.65 8.84
CA LEU A 173 -10.58 5.45 9.19
C LEU A 173 -10.78 6.91 8.84
N PHE A 174 -11.34 7.22 7.67
CA PHE A 174 -11.60 8.59 7.25
C PHE A 174 -12.57 9.30 8.20
N ILE A 175 -13.65 8.66 8.61
CA ILE A 175 -14.60 9.22 9.59
C ILE A 175 -13.89 9.45 10.93
N GLY A 176 -13.16 8.48 11.43
CA GLY A 176 -12.38 8.61 12.66
C GLY A 176 -11.38 9.77 12.61
N PHE A 177 -10.70 9.90 11.48
CA PHE A 177 -9.77 10.99 11.22
C PHE A 177 -10.47 12.37 11.22
N LEU A 178 -11.65 12.50 10.59
CA LEU A 178 -12.42 13.75 10.60
C LEU A 178 -12.80 14.17 12.04
N ILE A 179 -13.25 13.23 12.85
CA ILE A 179 -13.60 13.49 14.27
C ILE A 179 -12.35 13.96 15.03
N LEU A 180 -11.23 13.25 14.87
CA LEU A 180 -9.96 13.60 15.50
C LEU A 180 -9.46 14.98 15.05
N ALA A 181 -9.55 15.29 13.76
CA ALA A 181 -9.13 16.56 13.21
C ALA A 181 -9.97 17.74 13.75
N ILE A 182 -11.30 17.58 13.90
CA ILE A 182 -12.16 18.58 14.51
C ILE A 182 -11.78 18.79 15.98
N PHE A 183 -11.51 17.72 16.70
CA PHE A 183 -11.09 17.77 18.10
C PHE A 183 -9.75 18.51 18.26
N LEU A 184 -8.74 18.11 17.49
CA LEU A 184 -7.43 18.76 17.50
C LEU A 184 -7.48 20.23 17.05
N SER A 185 -8.34 20.57 16.07
CA SER A 185 -8.55 21.93 15.62
C SER A 185 -9.08 22.83 16.73
N ARG A 186 -9.99 22.32 17.56
CA ARG A 186 -10.50 23.07 18.73
C ARG A 186 -9.42 23.32 19.78
N ILE A 187 -8.64 22.28 20.09
CA ILE A 187 -7.52 22.39 21.04
C ILE A 187 -6.52 23.42 20.53
N TYR A 188 -6.09 23.31 19.29
CA TYR A 188 -5.13 24.22 18.66
C TYR A 188 -5.64 25.67 18.65
N SER A 189 -6.92 25.86 18.31
CA SER A 189 -7.54 27.20 18.35
C SER A 189 -7.52 27.80 19.75
N LYS A 190 -7.79 27.01 20.78
CA LYS A 190 -7.84 27.49 22.17
C LYS A 190 -6.45 27.76 22.75
N LEU A 191 -5.47 26.88 22.48
CA LEU A 191 -4.15 26.98 23.08
C LEU A 191 -3.21 27.93 22.36
N ILE A 192 -3.39 28.11 21.05
CA ILE A 192 -2.42 28.87 20.23
C ILE A 192 -3.09 30.07 19.55
N SER A 193 -4.16 29.83 18.75
CA SER A 193 -4.70 30.90 17.90
C SER A 193 -5.34 32.03 18.68
N LYS A 194 -6.16 31.74 19.69
CA LYS A 194 -6.83 32.77 20.49
C LYS A 194 -5.85 33.63 21.29
N PRO A 195 -4.87 33.07 22.04
CA PRO A 195 -3.84 33.88 22.70
C PRO A 195 -3.07 34.78 21.75
N LEU A 196 -2.63 34.27 20.59
CA LEU A 196 -1.90 35.07 19.61
C LEU A 196 -2.74 36.25 19.04
N ILE A 197 -4.04 36.00 18.81
CA ILE A 197 -4.95 37.09 18.41
C ILE A 197 -5.08 38.16 19.51
N ASN A 198 -5.18 37.73 20.79
CA ASN A 198 -5.25 38.67 21.92
C ASN A 198 -3.97 39.48 22.04
N LEU A 199 -2.78 38.85 21.97
CA LEU A 199 -1.49 39.55 21.95
C LEU A 199 -1.41 40.57 20.83
N ASN A 200 -1.82 40.20 19.61
CA ASN A 200 -1.84 41.11 18.48
C ASN A 200 -2.80 42.32 18.69
N ASN A 201 -3.97 42.07 19.32
CA ASN A 201 -4.92 43.14 19.62
C ASN A 201 -4.38 44.10 20.67
N VAL A 202 -3.74 43.60 21.73
CA VAL A 202 -3.08 44.43 22.74
C VAL A 202 -1.93 45.25 22.12
N ALA A 203 -1.07 44.63 21.31
CA ALA A 203 -0.03 45.33 20.60
C ALA A 203 -0.55 46.46 19.68
N LYS A 204 -1.69 46.21 19.00
CA LYS A 204 -2.36 47.28 18.21
C LYS A 204 -2.88 48.43 19.06
N ARG A 205 -3.46 48.15 20.22
CA ARG A 205 -3.91 49.23 21.15
C ARG A 205 -2.72 50.01 21.67
N MET A 206 -1.63 49.38 22.04
CA MET A 206 -0.39 50.07 22.42
C MET A 206 0.13 50.99 21.32
N SER A 207 0.02 50.60 20.06
CA SER A 207 0.44 51.45 18.92
C SER A 207 -0.41 52.72 18.77
N THR A 208 -1.58 52.77 19.38
CA THR A 208 -2.45 53.96 19.46
C THR A 208 -2.38 54.68 20.82
N LEU A 209 -1.31 54.40 21.61
CA LEU A 209 -1.06 54.97 22.92
C LEU A 209 -2.10 54.53 24.01
N ASP A 210 -2.82 53.47 23.77
CA ASP A 210 -3.72 52.87 24.75
C ASP A 210 -2.98 51.76 25.51
N PHE A 211 -2.40 52.10 26.66
CA PHE A 211 -1.60 51.20 27.50
C PHE A 211 -2.39 50.51 28.59
N ASP A 212 -3.68 50.77 28.74
CA ASP A 212 -4.56 50.10 29.73
C ASP A 212 -4.81 48.65 29.39
N ALA A 213 -4.69 48.29 28.11
CA ALA A 213 -4.88 46.94 27.64
C ALA A 213 -3.70 46.08 28.04
N LYS A 214 -3.98 45.02 28.83
CA LYS A 214 -2.98 44.02 29.24
C LYS A 214 -3.31 42.65 28.67
N CYS A 215 -2.27 41.87 28.41
CA CYS A 215 -2.38 40.48 28.02
C CYS A 215 -2.59 39.61 29.27
N GLU A 216 -3.57 38.71 29.23
CA GLU A 216 -3.70 37.69 30.24
C GLU A 216 -2.58 36.64 30.08
N VAL A 217 -1.83 36.42 31.17
CA VAL A 217 -0.76 35.41 31.21
C VAL A 217 -1.37 34.12 31.74
N ASN A 218 -1.83 33.24 30.82
CA ASN A 218 -2.57 32.04 31.18
C ASN A 218 -1.76 30.76 30.94
N SER A 219 -0.48 30.85 30.57
CA SER A 219 0.39 29.71 30.31
C SER A 219 1.84 30.03 30.69
N ASP A 220 2.59 28.97 31.04
CA ASP A 220 4.02 29.05 31.35
C ASP A 220 4.91 28.70 30.14
N ASP A 221 4.34 28.76 28.92
CA ASP A 221 5.03 28.51 27.66
C ASP A 221 5.55 29.81 27.00
N GLU A 222 6.02 29.70 25.74
CA GLU A 222 6.55 30.82 24.96
C GLU A 222 5.47 31.90 24.75
N ILE A 223 4.19 31.53 24.70
CA ILE A 223 3.08 32.48 24.54
C ILE A 223 2.87 33.26 25.82
N GLY A 224 2.91 32.60 26.99
CA GLY A 224 2.83 33.27 28.28
C GLY A 224 4.03 34.19 28.53
N ASN A 225 5.23 33.78 28.15
CA ASN A 225 6.42 34.63 28.22
C ASN A 225 6.32 35.87 27.32
N LEU A 226 5.79 35.70 26.09
CA LEU A 226 5.53 36.82 25.18
C LEU A 226 4.48 37.79 25.72
N ALA A 227 3.40 37.25 26.37
CA ALA A 227 2.40 38.06 27.03
C ALA A 227 2.98 38.91 28.16
N SER A 228 3.83 38.33 29.01
CA SER A 228 4.52 39.00 30.11
C SER A 228 5.47 40.08 29.61
N THR A 229 6.23 39.77 28.55
CA THR A 229 7.14 40.75 27.92
C THR A 229 6.39 41.92 27.32
N LEU A 230 5.27 41.66 26.65
CA LEU A 230 4.43 42.72 26.07
C LEU A 230 3.82 43.64 27.16
N ASN A 231 3.36 43.06 28.28
CA ASN A 231 2.87 43.81 29.44
C ASN A 231 3.97 44.69 30.05
N PHE A 232 5.20 44.18 30.19
CA PHE A 232 6.34 44.91 30.69
C PHE A 232 6.72 46.09 29.76
N LEU A 233 6.72 45.88 28.45
CA LEU A 233 6.96 46.93 27.47
C LEU A 233 5.88 48.00 27.53
N SER A 234 4.60 47.61 27.68
CA SER A 234 3.47 48.55 27.84
C SER A 234 3.70 49.49 29.03
N SER A 235 4.02 48.95 30.20
CA SER A 235 4.24 49.73 31.42
C SER A 235 5.45 50.68 31.30
N ASN A 236 6.54 50.24 30.68
CA ASN A 236 7.72 51.06 30.46
C ASN A 236 7.46 52.24 29.50
N LEU A 237 6.70 52.00 28.41
CA LEU A 237 6.34 53.04 27.45
C LEU A 237 5.40 54.06 28.10
N GLU A 238 4.41 53.62 28.85
CA GLU A 238 3.50 54.48 29.60
C GLU A 238 4.26 55.42 30.56
N SER A 239 5.14 54.86 31.42
CA SER A 239 5.97 55.62 32.35
C SER A 239 6.90 56.62 31.65
N SER A 240 7.48 56.20 30.50
CA SER A 240 8.35 57.09 29.72
C SER A 240 7.61 58.28 29.11
N LEU A 241 6.39 58.03 28.63
CA LEU A 241 5.52 59.09 28.10
C LEU A 241 5.05 60.06 29.18
N GLN A 242 4.67 59.56 30.37
CA GLN A 242 4.30 60.40 31.51
C GLN A 242 5.49 61.31 31.94
N THR A 243 6.69 60.72 32.04
CA THR A 243 7.91 61.50 32.39
C THR A 243 8.24 62.58 31.35
N LEU A 244 8.00 62.31 30.05
CA LEU A 244 8.20 63.29 28.99
C LEU A 244 7.14 64.40 29.06
N GLN A 245 5.92 64.11 29.39
CA GLN A 245 4.84 65.10 29.55
C GLN A 245 5.07 66.01 30.75
N GLU A 246 5.54 65.42 31.89
CA GLU A 246 5.89 66.21 33.09
C GLU A 246 7.08 67.15 32.87
N LYS A 247 8.03 66.81 32.01
CA LYS A 247 9.18 67.68 31.70
C LYS A 247 8.87 68.78 30.71
N ASN A 248 7.78 68.68 29.95
CA ASN A 248 7.37 69.66 28.94
C ASN A 248 6.28 70.63 29.44
N ASN A 249 5.76 70.43 30.65
CA ASN A 249 4.89 71.39 31.36
C ASN A 249 5.68 72.14 32.41
#